data_fb14aa6bfbbb72ece3a221e92e2b8786
#
_entry.id   fb14aa6bfbbb72ece3a221e92e2b8786
#
_cell.length_a   1.000
_cell.length_b   1.000
_cell.length_c   1.000
_cell.angle_alpha   90.00
_cell.angle_beta   90.00
_cell.angle_gamma   90.00
#
_symmetry.space_group_name_H-M   'P 1'
#
loop_
_entity.id
_entity.type
_entity.pdbx_description
1 polymer ?
#
loop_
_entity_poly.entity_id
_entity_poly.type
_entity_poly.pdbx_seq_one_letter_code
_entity_poly.pdbx_strand_id
1 'polypeptide(L)'
;MKTFFLILFSLIAFSCAPQIDKEKVKQEIFNTEKSFEKMCAEKGIAEGFYSFADDSAVIKRQNDTLIIGKENIRNYYDNDFYKNASVKWAPDFIDVSNDGSMAYTYGKYLWTAKDASGNTSEFRGVFHTVWKKQTDNNWKYVWD
;
A
#
# COMPACT_ATOMS: atom_id res chain seq x y z
N MET A 1 35.96 -22.70 58.19
CA MET A 1 35.78 -22.35 56.78
C MET A 1 34.26 -22.15 56.53
N LYS A 2 33.79 -20.91 56.38
CA LYS A 2 32.37 -20.63 56.07
C LYS A 2 32.27 -20.30 54.57
N THR A 3 31.65 -21.22 53.81
CA THR A 3 31.44 -21.07 52.37
C THR A 3 30.25 -20.14 52.14
N PHE A 4 30.50 -18.97 51.57
CA PHE A 4 29.47 -17.99 51.19
C PHE A 4 28.94 -18.38 49.79
N PHE A 5 27.69 -18.81 49.68
CA PHE A 5 27.03 -19.10 48.42
C PHE A 5 26.40 -17.79 47.88
N LEU A 6 27.00 -17.22 46.84
CA LEU A 6 26.45 -16.04 46.13
C LEU A 6 25.37 -16.53 45.15
N ILE A 7 24.10 -16.30 45.50
CA ILE A 7 22.97 -16.56 44.59
C ILE A 7 22.87 -15.35 43.64
N LEU A 8 23.27 -15.54 42.38
CA LEU A 8 23.12 -14.56 41.31
C LEU A 8 21.65 -14.56 40.86
N PHE A 9 20.89 -13.53 41.28
CA PHE A 9 19.49 -13.34 40.88
C PHE A 9 19.47 -12.68 39.48
N SER A 10 19.29 -13.48 38.43
CA SER A 10 19.14 -12.95 37.04
C SER A 10 17.77 -12.30 36.89
N LEU A 11 17.71 -10.99 36.84
CA LEU A 11 16.52 -10.21 36.49
C LEU A 11 16.23 -10.37 34.99
N ILE A 12 15.29 -11.25 34.66
CA ILE A 12 14.71 -11.33 33.31
C ILE A 12 13.77 -10.14 33.15
N ALA A 13 14.25 -9.08 32.52
CA ALA A 13 13.38 -7.97 32.10
C ALA A 13 12.49 -8.46 30.94
N PHE A 14 11.23 -8.78 31.23
CA PHE A 14 10.21 -8.92 30.20
C PHE A 14 9.99 -7.56 29.54
N SER A 15 10.61 -7.36 28.37
CA SER A 15 10.28 -6.24 27.50
C SER A 15 8.88 -6.49 26.93
N CYS A 16 7.88 -5.89 27.52
CA CYS A 16 6.53 -5.84 26.96
C CYS A 16 6.58 -4.86 25.78
N ALA A 17 6.71 -5.35 24.57
CA ALA A 17 6.52 -4.51 23.38
C ALA A 17 5.08 -3.97 23.41
N PRO A 18 4.86 -2.67 23.12
CA PRO A 18 3.51 -2.11 23.11
C PRO A 18 2.65 -2.87 22.10
N GLN A 19 1.51 -3.35 22.55
CA GLN A 19 0.55 -4.05 21.70
C GLN A 19 -0.03 -3.05 20.70
N ILE A 20 0.14 -3.34 19.40
CA ILE A 20 -0.41 -2.52 18.32
C ILE A 20 -1.93 -2.70 18.26
N ASP A 21 -2.64 -1.59 18.16
CA ASP A 21 -4.08 -1.58 17.86
C ASP A 21 -4.27 -1.83 16.34
N LYS A 22 -4.45 -3.10 15.98
CA LYS A 22 -4.60 -3.50 14.57
C LYS A 22 -5.84 -2.89 13.92
N GLU A 23 -6.93 -2.70 14.66
CA GLU A 23 -8.15 -2.12 14.08
C GLU A 23 -7.94 -0.64 13.73
N LYS A 24 -7.21 0.09 14.56
CA LYS A 24 -6.80 1.45 14.24
C LYS A 24 -5.92 1.49 12.98
N VAL A 25 -4.95 0.58 12.87
CA VAL A 25 -4.08 0.53 11.68
C VAL A 25 -4.87 0.13 10.44
N LYS A 26 -5.81 -0.81 10.51
CA LYS A 26 -6.71 -1.13 9.38
C LYS A 26 -7.50 0.09 8.90
N GLN A 27 -7.98 0.92 9.84
CA GLN A 27 -8.67 2.15 9.48
C GLN A 27 -7.72 3.18 8.82
N GLU A 28 -6.46 3.28 9.28
CA GLU A 28 -5.43 4.09 8.63
C GLU A 28 -5.22 3.63 7.18
N ILE A 29 -5.10 2.32 6.94
CA ILE A 29 -4.94 1.73 5.60
C ILE A 29 -6.17 2.00 4.73
N PHE A 30 -7.37 1.78 5.25
CA PHE A 30 -8.61 2.09 4.51
C PHE A 30 -8.65 3.56 4.05
N ASN A 31 -8.30 4.48 4.95
CA ASN A 31 -8.25 5.91 4.65
C ASN A 31 -7.14 6.24 3.63
N THR A 32 -6.01 5.52 3.67
CA THR A 32 -4.91 5.65 2.71
C THR A 32 -5.37 5.21 1.31
N GLU A 33 -6.05 4.06 1.19
CA GLU A 33 -6.65 3.58 -0.06
C GLU A 33 -7.63 4.61 -0.66
N LYS A 34 -8.50 5.17 0.19
CA LYS A 34 -9.45 6.21 -0.25
C LYS A 34 -8.75 7.50 -0.68
N SER A 35 -7.67 7.88 -0.01
CA SER A 35 -6.88 9.05 -0.37
C SER A 35 -6.13 8.83 -1.68
N PHE A 36 -5.65 7.62 -1.93
CA PHE A 36 -5.01 7.22 -3.17
C PHE A 36 -6.02 7.26 -4.34
N GLU A 37 -7.20 6.64 -4.19
CA GLU A 37 -8.28 6.73 -5.19
C GLU A 37 -8.64 8.18 -5.52
N LYS A 38 -8.81 9.00 -4.49
CA LYS A 38 -9.12 10.42 -4.63
C LYS A 38 -8.02 11.17 -5.37
N MET A 39 -6.75 10.92 -5.07
CA MET A 39 -5.61 11.52 -5.78
C MET A 39 -5.63 11.17 -7.27
N CYS A 40 -5.89 9.90 -7.61
CA CYS A 40 -6.05 9.47 -8.99
C CYS A 40 -7.18 10.22 -9.70
N ALA A 41 -8.31 10.44 -9.02
CA ALA A 41 -9.46 11.14 -9.59
C ALA A 41 -9.21 12.65 -9.78
N GLU A 42 -8.49 13.30 -8.86
CA GLU A 42 -8.30 14.76 -8.84
C GLU A 42 -7.05 15.22 -9.59
N LYS A 43 -5.98 14.44 -9.57
CA LYS A 43 -4.67 14.79 -10.12
C LYS A 43 -4.23 13.92 -11.29
N GLY A 44 -5.01 12.88 -11.59
CA GLY A 44 -4.70 11.89 -12.61
C GLY A 44 -4.00 10.65 -12.06
N ILE A 45 -4.10 9.57 -12.82
CA ILE A 45 -3.63 8.24 -12.43
C ILE A 45 -2.12 8.22 -12.19
N ALA A 46 -1.34 8.80 -13.09
CA ALA A 46 0.12 8.86 -12.96
C ALA A 46 0.56 9.53 -11.66
N GLU A 47 -0.06 10.64 -11.29
CA GLU A 47 0.27 11.36 -10.06
C GLU A 47 -0.20 10.62 -8.81
N GLY A 48 -1.38 9.99 -8.85
CA GLY A 48 -1.87 9.17 -7.76
C GLY A 48 -0.92 8.01 -7.46
N PHE A 49 -0.58 7.21 -8.47
CA PHE A 49 0.34 6.09 -8.33
C PHE A 49 1.74 6.53 -7.87
N TYR A 50 2.26 7.64 -8.41
CA TYR A 50 3.53 8.20 -7.97
C TYR A 50 3.53 8.63 -6.50
N SER A 51 2.49 9.35 -6.09
CA SER A 51 2.42 9.94 -4.75
C SER A 51 2.30 8.90 -3.63
N PHE A 52 1.71 7.74 -3.91
CA PHE A 52 1.53 6.67 -2.92
C PHE A 52 2.57 5.55 -3.02
N ALA A 53 3.44 5.56 -4.03
CA ALA A 53 4.52 4.60 -4.16
C ALA A 53 5.67 4.85 -3.16
N ASP A 54 6.25 3.76 -2.64
CA ASP A 54 7.62 3.76 -2.10
C ASP A 54 8.61 4.00 -3.25
N ASP A 55 9.81 4.55 -2.97
CA ASP A 55 10.82 4.82 -4.00
C ASP A 55 11.17 3.57 -4.82
N SER A 56 11.15 2.41 -4.18
CA SER A 56 11.46 1.09 -4.76
C SER A 56 10.21 0.27 -5.09
N ALA A 57 9.02 0.84 -5.06
CA ALA A 57 7.78 0.13 -5.31
C ALA A 57 7.79 -0.62 -6.65
N VAL A 58 7.08 -1.75 -6.67
CA VAL A 58 6.90 -2.58 -7.86
C VAL A 58 5.42 -2.68 -8.17
N ILE A 59 5.05 -2.53 -9.43
CA ILE A 59 3.70 -2.88 -9.90
C ILE A 59 3.79 -3.98 -10.94
N LYS A 60 2.86 -4.95 -10.84
CA LYS A 60 2.69 -6.00 -11.85
C LYS A 60 1.57 -5.60 -12.82
N ARG A 61 1.84 -5.66 -14.10
CA ARG A 61 0.86 -5.33 -15.15
C ARG A 61 0.75 -6.47 -16.17
N GLN A 62 0.07 -6.22 -17.28
CA GLN A 62 -0.21 -7.23 -18.30
C GLN A 62 1.05 -7.98 -18.74
N ASN A 63 0.89 -9.25 -19.12
CA ASN A 63 1.97 -10.15 -19.57
C ASN A 63 3.10 -10.31 -18.53
N ASP A 64 2.73 -10.32 -17.23
CA ASP A 64 3.66 -10.46 -16.10
C ASP A 64 4.77 -9.39 -16.07
N THR A 65 4.54 -8.23 -16.70
CA THR A 65 5.50 -7.12 -16.71
C THR A 65 5.61 -6.52 -15.32
N LEU A 66 6.82 -6.42 -14.79
CA LEU A 66 7.13 -5.71 -13.56
C LEU A 66 7.69 -4.33 -13.89
N ILE A 67 7.10 -3.31 -13.29
CA ILE A 67 7.56 -1.92 -13.38
C ILE A 67 8.09 -1.55 -12.01
N ILE A 68 9.38 -1.25 -11.95
CA ILE A 68 10.14 -1.09 -10.69
C ILE A 68 10.52 0.37 -10.50
N GLY A 69 10.24 0.91 -9.32
CA GLY A 69 10.55 2.27 -8.92
C GLY A 69 9.45 3.29 -9.30
N LYS A 70 9.18 4.21 -8.39
CA LYS A 70 8.07 5.15 -8.52
C LYS A 70 8.13 6.03 -9.79
N GLU A 71 9.33 6.41 -10.23
CA GLU A 71 9.48 7.22 -11.45
C GLU A 71 9.08 6.42 -12.71
N ASN A 72 9.47 5.15 -12.79
CA ASN A 72 9.07 4.27 -13.89
C ASN A 72 7.56 3.98 -13.84
N ILE A 73 6.98 3.87 -12.64
CA ILE A 73 5.54 3.71 -12.45
C ILE A 73 4.80 4.95 -12.96
N ARG A 74 5.26 6.15 -12.61
CA ARG A 74 4.69 7.40 -13.12
C ARG A 74 4.74 7.45 -14.64
N ASN A 75 5.91 7.16 -15.23
CA ASN A 75 6.10 7.17 -16.69
C ASN A 75 5.21 6.15 -17.39
N TYR A 76 4.98 4.98 -16.78
CA TYR A 76 4.07 3.96 -17.32
C TYR A 76 2.64 4.49 -17.45
N TYR A 77 2.17 5.25 -16.45
CA TYR A 77 0.82 5.82 -16.46
C TYR A 77 0.72 7.17 -17.17
N ASP A 78 1.81 7.81 -17.55
CA ASP A 78 1.82 9.09 -18.26
C ASP A 78 1.67 8.90 -19.79
N ASN A 79 0.52 8.40 -20.21
CA ASN A 79 0.17 8.25 -21.62
C ASN A 79 -1.31 8.56 -21.86
N ASP A 80 -1.69 8.71 -23.12
CA ASP A 80 -3.02 9.16 -23.50
C ASP A 80 -4.15 8.24 -23.07
N PHE A 81 -3.90 6.91 -22.99
CA PHE A 81 -4.89 5.97 -22.51
C PHE A 81 -5.25 6.28 -21.03
N TYR A 82 -4.25 6.42 -20.16
CA TYR A 82 -4.50 6.67 -18.74
C TYR A 82 -4.93 8.12 -18.44
N LYS A 83 -4.54 9.11 -19.29
CA LYS A 83 -5.04 10.48 -19.19
C LYS A 83 -6.55 10.59 -19.47
N ASN A 84 -7.09 9.67 -20.29
CA ASN A 84 -8.52 9.57 -20.61
C ASN A 84 -9.25 8.47 -19.84
N ALA A 85 -8.63 7.94 -18.79
CA ALA A 85 -9.20 6.91 -17.95
C ALA A 85 -9.47 7.40 -16.53
N SER A 86 -10.35 6.71 -15.86
CA SER A 86 -10.58 6.83 -14.41
C SER A 86 -10.57 5.44 -13.78
N VAL A 87 -10.23 5.37 -12.51
CA VAL A 87 -10.26 4.13 -11.76
C VAL A 87 -10.94 4.34 -10.42
N LYS A 88 -11.75 3.36 -10.01
CA LYS A 88 -12.40 3.29 -8.71
C LYS A 88 -12.12 1.95 -8.09
N TRP A 89 -11.86 1.95 -6.78
CA TRP A 89 -11.69 0.72 -6.02
C TRP A 89 -12.03 0.92 -4.54
N ALA A 90 -12.22 -0.18 -3.86
CA ALA A 90 -12.28 -0.22 -2.41
C ALA A 90 -11.74 -1.57 -1.93
N PRO A 91 -11.02 -1.62 -0.81
CA PRO A 91 -10.60 -2.89 -0.26
C PRO A 91 -11.79 -3.66 0.30
N ASP A 92 -11.92 -4.94 -0.10
CA ASP A 92 -12.82 -5.90 0.52
C ASP A 92 -12.18 -6.51 1.78
N PHE A 93 -10.85 -6.45 1.87
CA PHE A 93 -10.09 -7.04 2.95
C PHE A 93 -8.82 -6.23 3.25
N ILE A 94 -8.48 -6.13 4.54
CA ILE A 94 -7.26 -5.50 5.05
C ILE A 94 -6.71 -6.36 6.18
N ASP A 95 -5.42 -6.70 6.12
CA ASP A 95 -4.71 -7.29 7.25
C ASP A 95 -3.41 -6.56 7.54
N VAL A 96 -2.94 -6.65 8.79
CA VAL A 96 -1.83 -5.87 9.32
C VAL A 96 -0.84 -6.78 10.03
N SER A 97 0.45 -6.57 9.80
CA SER A 97 1.53 -7.27 10.51
C SER A 97 1.44 -7.07 12.04
N ASN A 98 2.03 -7.98 12.80
CA ASN A 98 1.94 -7.93 14.27
C ASN A 98 2.60 -6.69 14.88
N ASP A 99 3.58 -6.12 14.19
CA ASP A 99 4.28 -4.90 14.61
C ASP A 99 3.67 -3.61 14.03
N GLY A 100 2.62 -3.72 13.21
CA GLY A 100 1.95 -2.59 12.58
C GLY A 100 2.77 -1.87 11.51
N SER A 101 3.87 -2.45 11.02
CA SER A 101 4.77 -1.83 10.03
C SER A 101 4.39 -2.11 8.58
N MET A 102 3.62 -3.18 8.36
CA MET A 102 3.15 -3.60 7.04
C MET A 102 1.68 -3.95 7.06
N ALA A 103 1.03 -3.78 5.93
CA ALA A 103 -0.33 -4.24 5.69
C ALA A 103 -0.48 -4.71 4.25
N TYR A 104 -1.50 -5.52 4.00
CA TYR A 104 -1.93 -5.80 2.63
C TYR A 104 -3.43 -5.66 2.50
N THR A 105 -3.84 -5.30 1.29
CA THR A 105 -5.24 -5.12 0.92
C THR A 105 -5.53 -5.90 -0.35
N TYR A 106 -6.75 -6.33 -0.52
CA TYR A 106 -7.28 -6.72 -1.81
C TYR A 106 -8.75 -6.32 -1.92
N GLY A 107 -9.20 -6.18 -3.14
CA GLY A 107 -10.59 -5.83 -3.43
C GLY A 107 -10.83 -5.74 -4.93
N LYS A 108 -11.95 -5.15 -5.30
CA LYS A 108 -12.34 -5.02 -6.71
C LYS A 108 -12.04 -3.62 -7.21
N TYR A 109 -11.67 -3.53 -8.47
CA TYR A 109 -11.53 -2.26 -9.18
C TYR A 109 -12.45 -2.18 -10.40
N LEU A 110 -12.75 -0.96 -10.78
CA LEU A 110 -13.39 -0.60 -12.05
C LEU A 110 -12.55 0.49 -12.73
N TRP A 111 -11.95 0.14 -13.85
CA TRP A 111 -11.40 1.09 -14.79
C TRP A 111 -12.43 1.49 -15.83
N THR A 112 -12.50 2.78 -16.14
CA THR A 112 -13.31 3.33 -17.22
C THR A 112 -12.41 4.16 -18.12
N ALA A 113 -12.32 3.84 -19.39
CA ALA A 113 -11.50 4.57 -20.37
C ALA A 113 -12.39 5.04 -21.54
N LYS A 114 -12.06 6.23 -22.07
CA LYS A 114 -12.71 6.78 -23.27
C LYS A 114 -11.73 6.72 -24.44
N ASP A 115 -12.22 6.22 -25.57
CA ASP A 115 -11.46 6.31 -26.82
C ASP A 115 -11.56 7.70 -27.47
N ALA A 116 -10.83 7.93 -28.56
CA ALA A 116 -10.83 9.19 -29.29
C ALA A 116 -12.21 9.54 -29.91
N SER A 117 -13.09 8.56 -30.08
CA SER A 117 -14.47 8.73 -30.58
C SER A 117 -15.47 8.98 -29.44
N GLY A 118 -15.01 8.98 -28.18
CA GLY A 118 -15.85 9.19 -27.00
C GLY A 118 -16.54 7.93 -26.49
N ASN A 119 -16.31 6.74 -27.09
CA ASN A 119 -16.86 5.50 -26.60
C ASN A 119 -16.20 5.12 -25.27
N THR A 120 -17.01 4.61 -24.34
CA THR A 120 -16.54 4.22 -23.01
C THR A 120 -16.36 2.70 -22.96
N SER A 121 -15.21 2.25 -22.47
CA SER A 121 -14.91 0.85 -22.14
C SER A 121 -14.69 0.69 -20.65
N GLU A 122 -15.20 -0.39 -20.09
CA GLU A 122 -15.02 -0.75 -18.67
C GLU A 122 -14.18 -2.01 -18.53
N PHE A 123 -13.25 -1.98 -17.55
CA PHE A 123 -12.41 -3.12 -17.19
C PHE A 123 -12.55 -3.35 -15.69
N ARG A 124 -12.84 -4.58 -15.30
CA ARG A 124 -13.04 -4.98 -13.90
C ARG A 124 -12.02 -6.04 -13.52
N GLY A 125 -11.60 -6.04 -12.28
CA GLY A 125 -10.67 -7.05 -11.77
C GLY A 125 -10.52 -6.96 -10.27
N VAL A 126 -9.51 -7.67 -9.79
CA VAL A 126 -9.10 -7.69 -8.38
C VAL A 126 -7.74 -7.00 -8.29
N PHE A 127 -7.60 -6.09 -7.34
CA PHE A 127 -6.30 -5.54 -6.96
C PHE A 127 -5.77 -6.23 -5.71
N HIS A 128 -4.47 -6.14 -5.53
CA HIS A 128 -3.77 -6.60 -4.33
C HIS A 128 -2.60 -5.66 -4.06
N THR A 129 -2.65 -4.91 -2.99
CA THR A 129 -1.63 -3.91 -2.64
C THR A 129 -0.95 -4.28 -1.32
N VAL A 130 0.37 -4.16 -1.28
CA VAL A 130 1.17 -4.30 -0.06
C VAL A 130 1.66 -2.93 0.37
N TRP A 131 1.31 -2.54 1.60
CA TRP A 131 1.61 -1.26 2.21
C TRP A 131 2.74 -1.39 3.23
N LYS A 132 3.62 -0.40 3.28
CA LYS A 132 4.71 -0.27 4.25
C LYS A 132 4.64 1.08 4.93
N LYS A 133 4.69 1.08 6.26
CA LYS A 133 4.74 2.31 7.06
C LYS A 133 6.13 2.91 6.93
N GLN A 134 6.18 4.19 6.61
CA GLN A 134 7.41 4.95 6.46
C GLN A 134 7.85 5.57 7.80
N THR A 135 9.07 6.09 7.86
CA THR A 135 9.62 6.73 9.06
C THR A 135 8.87 7.99 9.47
N ASP A 136 8.19 8.64 8.53
CA ASP A 136 7.32 9.81 8.76
C ASP A 136 5.88 9.42 9.13
N ASN A 137 5.63 8.14 9.41
CA ASN A 137 4.33 7.52 9.70
C ASN A 137 3.31 7.51 8.54
N ASN A 138 3.67 7.96 7.35
CA ASN A 138 2.84 7.78 6.16
C ASN A 138 2.93 6.34 5.65
N TRP A 139 1.87 5.92 4.93
CA TRP A 139 1.85 4.63 4.25
C TRP A 139 2.18 4.79 2.78
N LYS A 140 3.07 3.93 2.28
CA LYS A 140 3.41 3.83 0.86
C LYS A 140 3.25 2.39 0.41
N TYR A 141 2.70 2.17 -0.78
CA TYR A 141 2.70 0.82 -1.32
C TYR A 141 4.10 0.44 -1.81
N VAL A 142 4.45 -0.82 -1.60
CA VAL A 142 5.70 -1.44 -2.08
C VAL A 142 5.44 -2.44 -3.19
N TRP A 143 4.18 -2.89 -3.30
CA TRP A 143 3.70 -3.77 -4.35
C TRP A 143 2.24 -3.45 -4.70
N ASP A 144 1.89 -3.50 -6.01
CA ASP A 144 0.52 -3.35 -6.52
C ASP A 144 0.31 -4.12 -7.86
#